data_ad89f0761c396a233f4e5d50ba3a42c5
#
_entry.id   ad89f0761c396a233f4e5d50ba3a42c5
#
_cell.length_a   1.000
_cell.length_b   1.000
_cell.length_c   1.000
_cell.angle_alpha   90.00
_cell.angle_beta   90.00
_cell.angle_gamma   90.00
#
_symmetry.space_group_name_H-M   'P 1'
#
loop_
_entity.id
_entity.type
_entity.pdbx_description
1 polymer ?
#
loop_
_entity_poly.entity_id
_entity_poly.type
_entity_poly.pdbx_seq_one_letter_code
_entity_poly.pdbx_strand_id
1 'polypeptide(L)'
;MTDTSKQIRSEITSDGNLKISLESVDKPEPKDGEVLIKIEASPINPSDLGLLLGPADVSTLKVSDGVAQMKVPEALMRSVQARLDQSLPVGNEGAGIVESAGKGAEDLIGKVVGVAGGSMYSNYRCLPASACLVMNEGTTSKESASCFVNPLTALGMVETMRMEDHTALVHTAAASN
;
A
#
# COMPACT_ATOMS: atom_id res chain seq x y z
N MET A 1 8.96 -27.15 1.65
CA MET A 1 9.47 -25.88 1.09
C MET A 1 8.50 -24.82 1.56
N THR A 2 8.97 -23.82 2.30
CA THR A 2 8.11 -22.69 2.68
C THR A 2 7.72 -21.96 1.40
N ASP A 3 6.41 -21.78 1.20
CA ASP A 3 5.88 -21.02 0.08
C ASP A 3 6.24 -19.54 0.30
N THR A 4 6.91 -18.91 -0.67
CA THR A 4 7.44 -17.55 -0.51
C THR A 4 6.64 -16.54 -1.32
N SER A 5 6.56 -15.33 -0.81
CA SER A 5 5.96 -14.14 -1.42
C SER A 5 7.04 -13.11 -1.73
N LYS A 6 6.83 -12.29 -2.74
CA LYS A 6 7.67 -11.10 -3.01
C LYS A 6 7.01 -9.86 -2.46
N GLN A 7 7.84 -8.98 -1.88
CA GLN A 7 7.38 -7.73 -1.28
C GLN A 7 8.40 -6.62 -1.52
N ILE A 8 7.93 -5.45 -1.97
CA ILE A 8 8.77 -4.25 -2.05
C ILE A 8 8.88 -3.65 -0.64
N ARG A 9 10.10 -3.32 -0.25
CA ARG A 9 10.41 -2.72 1.04
C ARG A 9 11.26 -1.48 0.88
N SER A 10 11.11 -0.55 1.81
CA SER A 10 11.89 0.69 1.88
C SER A 10 12.58 0.79 3.23
N GLU A 11 13.87 1.09 3.24
CA GLU A 11 14.70 1.25 4.43
C GLU A 11 15.50 2.54 4.31
N ILE A 12 15.54 3.33 5.37
CA ILE A 12 16.51 4.42 5.51
C ILE A 12 17.56 3.97 6.51
N THR A 13 18.80 3.87 6.05
CA THR A 13 19.91 3.41 6.87
C THR A 13 20.57 4.57 7.63
N SER A 14 21.16 4.29 8.79
CA SER A 14 21.81 5.28 9.63
C SER A 14 23.00 5.99 8.95
N ASP A 15 23.55 5.41 7.87
CA ASP A 15 24.59 6.01 7.04
C ASP A 15 24.06 6.98 5.95
N GLY A 16 22.76 7.32 6.01
CA GLY A 16 22.14 8.32 5.16
C GLY A 16 21.78 7.82 3.74
N ASN A 17 21.45 6.55 3.59
CA ASN A 17 20.94 6.02 2.35
C ASN A 17 19.50 5.54 2.51
N LEU A 18 18.68 5.79 1.50
CA LEU A 18 17.39 5.11 1.32
C LEU A 18 17.59 3.96 0.33
N LYS A 19 17.12 2.78 0.69
CA LYS A 19 17.15 1.56 -0.14
C LYS A 19 15.72 1.11 -0.43
N ILE A 20 15.47 0.75 -1.68
CA ILE A 20 14.24 0.07 -2.09
C ILE A 20 14.67 -1.29 -2.64
N SER A 21 14.12 -2.35 -2.07
CA SER A 21 14.43 -3.74 -2.42
C SER A 21 13.18 -4.55 -2.68
N LEU A 22 13.32 -5.59 -3.51
CA LEU A 22 12.32 -6.65 -3.69
C LEU A 22 12.75 -7.86 -2.87
N GLU A 23 12.11 -8.07 -1.74
CA GLU A 23 12.47 -9.13 -0.80
C GLU A 23 11.57 -10.36 -0.94
N SER A 24 12.12 -11.52 -0.61
CA SER A 24 11.35 -12.75 -0.41
C SER A 24 10.97 -12.85 1.06
N VAL A 25 9.69 -12.97 1.32
CA VAL A 25 9.11 -13.13 2.67
C VAL A 25 8.29 -14.42 2.69
N ASP A 26 8.01 -14.95 3.86
CA ASP A 26 7.10 -16.09 3.98
C ASP A 26 5.70 -15.68 3.48
N LYS A 27 5.05 -16.56 2.70
CA LYS A 27 3.65 -16.37 2.31
C LYS A 27 2.80 -16.42 3.57
N PRO A 28 2.01 -15.36 3.86
CA PRO A 28 1.21 -15.35 5.08
C PRO A 28 0.04 -16.34 5.00
N GLU A 29 -0.38 -16.84 6.16
CA GLU A 29 -1.56 -17.69 6.29
C GLU A 29 -2.69 -16.92 6.99
N PRO A 30 -3.95 -17.00 6.49
CA PRO A 30 -5.07 -16.29 7.09
C PRO A 30 -5.51 -16.95 8.40
N LYS A 31 -5.71 -16.13 9.44
CA LYS A 31 -6.32 -16.54 10.72
C LYS A 31 -7.83 -16.55 10.60
N ASP A 32 -8.52 -17.03 11.67
CA ASP A 32 -9.98 -16.94 11.77
C ASP A 32 -10.47 -15.51 11.51
N GLY A 33 -11.44 -15.35 10.60
CA GLY A 33 -11.97 -14.06 10.16
C GLY A 33 -11.10 -13.28 9.17
N GLU A 34 -9.95 -13.82 8.76
CA GLU A 34 -9.05 -13.21 7.76
C GLU A 34 -9.15 -13.93 6.40
N VAL A 35 -8.75 -13.23 5.37
CA VAL A 35 -8.58 -13.76 4.02
C VAL A 35 -7.15 -13.56 3.54
N LEU A 36 -6.63 -14.51 2.78
CA LEU A 36 -5.41 -14.37 2.00
C LEU A 36 -5.76 -13.86 0.61
N ILE A 37 -5.25 -12.70 0.26
CA ILE A 37 -5.48 -12.05 -1.02
C ILE A 37 -4.22 -12.18 -1.85
N LYS A 38 -4.34 -12.72 -3.06
CA LYS A 38 -3.33 -12.61 -4.10
C LYS A 38 -3.49 -11.24 -4.74
N ILE A 39 -2.58 -10.33 -4.40
CA ILE A 39 -2.59 -8.96 -4.94
C ILE A 39 -2.17 -9.01 -6.42
N GLU A 40 -2.99 -8.44 -7.29
CA GLU A 40 -2.76 -8.41 -8.73
C GLU A 40 -2.51 -7.00 -9.26
N ALA A 41 -3.01 -5.97 -8.56
CA ALA A 41 -2.80 -4.58 -8.92
C ALA A 41 -2.77 -3.67 -7.69
N SER A 42 -1.88 -2.69 -7.71
CA SER A 42 -1.78 -1.63 -6.70
C SER A 42 -1.40 -0.33 -7.40
N PRO A 43 -2.08 0.79 -7.13
CA PRO A 43 -1.70 2.08 -7.69
C PRO A 43 -0.48 2.64 -6.96
N ILE A 44 0.14 3.65 -7.56
CA ILE A 44 1.12 4.49 -6.88
C ILE A 44 0.46 5.83 -6.61
N ASN A 45 0.05 6.05 -5.39
CA ASN A 45 -0.50 7.33 -4.95
C ASN A 45 0.62 8.28 -4.48
N PRO A 46 0.43 9.61 -4.55
CA PRO A 46 1.39 10.55 -3.97
C PRO A 46 1.72 10.26 -2.50
N SER A 47 0.76 9.76 -1.73
CA SER A 47 0.94 9.37 -0.33
C SER A 47 1.87 8.16 -0.15
N ASP A 48 2.02 7.28 -1.15
CA ASP A 48 2.96 6.17 -1.10
C ASP A 48 4.41 6.66 -1.14
N LEU A 49 4.67 7.78 -1.83
CA LEU A 49 6.01 8.32 -2.01
C LEU A 49 6.67 8.71 -0.69
N GLY A 50 5.87 9.10 0.31
CA GLY A 50 6.38 9.44 1.64
C GLY A 50 7.10 8.28 2.33
N LEU A 51 6.58 7.06 2.23
CA LEU A 51 7.23 5.88 2.76
C LEU A 51 8.23 5.27 1.77
N LEU A 52 7.88 5.23 0.49
CA LEU A 52 8.69 4.61 -0.56
C LEU A 52 10.01 5.35 -0.77
N LEU A 53 9.95 6.67 -0.97
CA LEU A 53 11.12 7.52 -1.28
C LEU A 53 11.55 8.37 -0.08
N GLY A 54 10.63 8.69 0.84
CA GLY A 54 10.92 9.58 1.95
C GLY A 54 11.50 10.92 1.49
N PRO A 55 12.48 11.47 2.23
CA PRO A 55 13.17 12.70 1.88
C PRO A 55 14.41 12.47 1.01
N ALA A 56 14.54 11.31 0.35
CA ALA A 56 15.74 11.00 -0.43
C ALA A 56 15.84 11.87 -1.69
N ASP A 57 17.06 12.22 -2.05
CA ASP A 57 17.36 12.93 -3.28
C ASP A 57 17.37 11.93 -4.46
N VAL A 58 16.29 11.93 -5.23
CA VAL A 58 16.09 11.04 -6.38
C VAL A 58 17.15 11.25 -7.49
N SER A 59 17.81 12.41 -7.55
CA SER A 59 18.89 12.66 -8.52
C SER A 59 20.12 11.80 -8.25
N THR A 60 20.24 11.25 -7.04
CA THR A 60 21.34 10.39 -6.61
C THR A 60 21.08 8.91 -6.84
N LEU A 61 19.97 8.55 -7.49
CA LEU A 61 19.54 7.17 -7.71
C LEU A 61 20.65 6.33 -8.36
N LYS A 62 20.93 5.20 -7.72
CA LYS A 62 21.76 4.11 -8.24
C LYS A 62 21.01 2.80 -8.11
N VAL A 63 21.14 1.94 -9.10
CA VAL A 63 20.55 0.59 -9.06
C VAL A 63 21.68 -0.42 -9.20
N SER A 64 21.80 -1.33 -8.25
CA SER A 64 22.75 -2.43 -8.26
C SER A 64 22.11 -3.65 -7.59
N ASP A 65 22.33 -4.82 -8.18
CA ASP A 65 21.87 -6.11 -7.62
C ASP A 65 20.38 -6.15 -7.26
N GLY A 66 19.54 -5.44 -8.03
CA GLY A 66 18.10 -5.36 -7.79
C GLY A 66 17.67 -4.43 -6.65
N VAL A 67 18.60 -3.65 -6.08
CA VAL A 67 18.34 -2.64 -5.05
C VAL A 67 18.49 -1.25 -5.67
N ALA A 68 17.47 -0.41 -5.52
CA ALA A 68 17.55 1.01 -5.81
C ALA A 68 17.99 1.75 -4.55
N GLN A 69 19.04 2.56 -4.66
CA GLN A 69 19.62 3.32 -3.55
C GLN A 69 19.69 4.80 -3.89
N MET A 70 19.35 5.65 -2.92
CA MET A 70 19.39 7.12 -3.03
C MET A 70 19.99 7.71 -1.76
N LYS A 71 20.55 8.92 -1.84
CA LYS A 71 21.05 9.65 -0.67
C LYS A 71 19.91 10.39 0.03
N VAL A 72 19.91 10.33 1.35
CA VAL A 72 19.08 11.21 2.19
C VAL A 72 19.95 12.39 2.62
N PRO A 73 19.55 13.64 2.32
CA PRO A 73 20.29 14.81 2.78
C PRO A 73 20.47 14.82 4.30
N GLU A 74 21.66 15.11 4.77
CA GLU A 74 22.01 15.11 6.21
C GLU A 74 21.04 15.96 7.04
N ALA A 75 20.65 17.13 6.53
CA ALA A 75 19.70 18.02 7.19
C ALA A 75 18.33 17.38 7.45
N LEU A 76 17.94 16.35 6.66
CA LEU A 76 16.66 15.67 6.76
C LEU A 76 16.71 14.36 7.55
N MET A 77 17.91 13.86 7.91
CA MET A 77 18.07 12.62 8.68
C MET A 77 17.35 12.66 10.02
N ARG A 78 17.31 13.83 10.66
CA ARG A 78 16.60 14.01 11.95
C ARG A 78 15.09 13.77 11.81
N SER A 79 14.48 14.12 10.70
CA SER A 79 13.02 13.96 10.47
C SER A 79 12.60 12.49 10.27
N VAL A 80 13.54 11.62 9.96
CA VAL A 80 13.30 10.19 9.71
C VAL A 80 13.88 9.27 10.79
N GLN A 81 14.33 9.85 11.90
CA GLN A 81 15.00 9.10 12.97
C GLN A 81 14.19 7.89 13.47
N ALA A 82 12.86 8.01 13.54
CA ALA A 82 11.98 6.95 14.03
C ALA A 82 11.90 5.71 13.11
N ARG A 83 12.40 5.81 11.86
CA ARG A 83 12.37 4.71 10.88
C ARG A 83 13.76 4.26 10.41
N LEU A 84 14.82 4.77 11.04
CA LEU A 84 16.19 4.36 10.70
C LEU A 84 16.39 2.88 10.94
N ASP A 85 17.08 2.23 9.99
CA ASP A 85 17.44 0.82 10.01
C ASP A 85 16.24 -0.14 10.14
N GLN A 86 15.05 0.33 9.68
CA GLN A 86 13.85 -0.48 9.61
C GLN A 86 13.47 -0.69 8.13
N SER A 87 13.52 -1.94 7.69
CA SER A 87 12.98 -2.34 6.41
C SER A 87 11.45 -2.43 6.52
N LEU A 88 10.74 -1.49 5.89
CA LEU A 88 9.29 -1.35 5.99
C LEU A 88 8.61 -1.71 4.67
N PRO A 89 7.55 -2.52 4.70
CA PRO A 89 6.76 -2.81 3.51
C PRO A 89 5.97 -1.57 3.06
N VAL A 90 5.76 -1.43 1.76
CA VAL A 90 5.15 -0.24 1.15
C VAL A 90 3.88 -0.56 0.36
N GLY A 91 3.14 0.49 -0.05
CA GLY A 91 1.88 0.43 -0.79
C GLY A 91 0.67 0.60 0.12
N ASN A 92 -0.19 1.59 -0.15
CA ASN A 92 -1.33 1.94 0.71
C ASN A 92 -2.58 1.14 0.39
N GLU A 93 -2.85 0.90 -0.89
CA GLU A 93 -4.03 0.20 -1.37
C GLU A 93 -3.70 -0.73 -2.54
N GLY A 94 -4.61 -1.63 -2.85
CA GLY A 94 -4.50 -2.55 -3.95
C GLY A 94 -5.76 -3.40 -4.11
N ALA A 95 -5.75 -4.28 -5.08
CA ALA A 95 -6.82 -5.23 -5.31
C ALA A 95 -6.27 -6.57 -5.79
N GLY A 96 -7.05 -7.60 -5.57
CA GLY A 96 -6.70 -8.95 -5.96
C GLY A 96 -7.82 -9.94 -5.72
N ILE A 97 -7.50 -11.20 -5.85
CA ILE A 97 -8.44 -12.31 -5.68
C ILE A 97 -8.18 -12.97 -4.32
N VAL A 98 -9.25 -13.24 -3.58
CA VAL A 98 -9.16 -14.04 -2.34
C VAL A 98 -8.81 -15.48 -2.71
N GLU A 99 -7.59 -15.92 -2.35
CA GLU A 99 -7.07 -17.26 -2.66
C GLU A 99 -7.49 -18.29 -1.61
N SER A 100 -7.48 -17.90 -0.35
CA SER A 100 -7.93 -18.72 0.77
C SER A 100 -8.44 -17.86 1.92
N ALA A 101 -9.11 -18.48 2.88
CA ALA A 101 -9.70 -17.81 4.03
C ALA A 101 -9.55 -18.63 5.30
N GLY A 102 -9.47 -17.97 6.43
CA GLY A 102 -9.65 -18.58 7.74
C GLY A 102 -11.13 -18.79 8.05
N LYS A 103 -11.40 -19.46 9.16
CA LYS A 103 -12.76 -19.79 9.58
C LYS A 103 -13.63 -18.53 9.70
N GLY A 104 -14.83 -18.58 9.07
CA GLY A 104 -15.81 -17.51 9.09
C GLY A 104 -15.62 -16.42 8.02
N ALA A 105 -14.71 -16.64 7.05
CA ALA A 105 -14.48 -15.74 5.93
C ALA A 105 -14.46 -16.48 4.56
N GLU A 106 -14.88 -17.74 4.54
CA GLU A 106 -14.78 -18.65 3.39
C GLU A 106 -15.67 -18.21 2.21
N ASP A 107 -16.73 -17.47 2.49
CA ASP A 107 -17.65 -16.92 1.48
C ASP A 107 -16.99 -15.88 0.56
N LEU A 108 -15.80 -15.38 0.91
CA LEU A 108 -15.04 -14.47 0.08
C LEU A 108 -14.08 -15.16 -0.89
N ILE A 109 -13.83 -16.45 -0.75
CA ILE A 109 -12.89 -17.19 -1.62
C ILE A 109 -13.33 -17.05 -3.11
N GLY A 110 -12.36 -16.72 -3.95
CA GLY A 110 -12.54 -16.49 -5.39
C GLY A 110 -13.10 -15.12 -5.76
N LYS A 111 -13.51 -14.29 -4.80
CA LYS A 111 -14.00 -12.93 -5.09
C LYS A 111 -12.85 -11.96 -5.33
N VAL A 112 -13.09 -11.00 -6.24
CA VAL A 112 -12.22 -9.82 -6.40
C VAL A 112 -12.54 -8.85 -5.28
N VAL A 113 -11.50 -8.39 -4.60
CA VAL A 113 -11.62 -7.44 -3.50
C VAL A 113 -10.64 -6.28 -3.68
N GLY A 114 -11.13 -5.08 -3.39
CA GLY A 114 -10.30 -3.92 -3.17
C GLY A 114 -9.96 -3.79 -1.69
N VAL A 115 -8.75 -3.37 -1.36
CA VAL A 115 -8.25 -3.32 0.01
C VAL A 115 -7.31 -2.14 0.24
N ALA A 116 -7.30 -1.64 1.48
CA ALA A 116 -6.34 -0.67 1.97
C ALA A 116 -5.76 -1.17 3.30
N GLY A 117 -4.65 -0.60 3.75
CA GLY A 117 -4.07 -0.96 5.05
C GLY A 117 -2.55 -1.22 5.01
N GLY A 118 -1.89 -0.79 3.95
CA GLY A 118 -0.44 -0.86 3.82
C GLY A 118 0.09 -2.22 3.31
N SER A 119 1.35 -2.20 2.90
CA SER A 119 2.06 -3.40 2.42
C SER A 119 1.47 -4.01 1.14
N MET A 120 0.86 -3.21 0.28
CA MET A 120 0.18 -3.70 -0.92
C MET A 120 1.11 -3.91 -2.12
N TYR A 121 2.36 -3.43 -2.05
CA TYR A 121 3.36 -3.78 -3.08
C TYR A 121 3.98 -5.15 -2.76
N SER A 122 3.12 -6.16 -2.72
CA SER A 122 3.45 -7.56 -2.41
C SER A 122 2.60 -8.51 -3.24
N ASN A 123 3.04 -9.77 -3.37
CA ASN A 123 2.22 -10.77 -4.06
C ASN A 123 1.01 -11.21 -3.22
N TYR A 124 1.13 -11.19 -1.90
CA TYR A 124 0.10 -11.70 -0.99
C TYR A 124 -0.07 -10.81 0.24
N ARG A 125 -1.31 -10.71 0.70
CA ARG A 125 -1.69 -10.00 1.92
C ARG A 125 -2.78 -10.76 2.68
N CYS A 126 -2.63 -10.92 4.00
CA CYS A 126 -3.73 -11.32 4.89
C CYS A 126 -4.36 -10.08 5.50
N LEU A 127 -5.68 -10.01 5.47
CA LEU A 127 -6.47 -8.93 6.05
C LEU A 127 -7.77 -9.49 6.63
N PRO A 128 -8.38 -8.82 7.63
CA PRO A 128 -9.73 -9.15 8.07
C PRO A 128 -10.73 -9.08 6.90
N ALA A 129 -11.63 -10.04 6.82
CA ALA A 129 -12.69 -10.06 5.79
C ALA A 129 -13.51 -8.76 5.77
N SER A 130 -13.73 -8.16 6.95
CA SER A 130 -14.44 -6.88 7.11
C SER A 130 -13.70 -5.67 6.53
N ALA A 131 -12.40 -5.79 6.24
CA ALA A 131 -11.60 -4.74 5.60
C ALA A 131 -11.59 -4.86 4.07
N CYS A 132 -12.25 -5.87 3.52
CA CYS A 132 -12.30 -6.14 2.09
C CYS A 132 -13.56 -5.53 1.47
N LEU A 133 -13.38 -4.68 0.46
CA LEU A 133 -14.47 -4.21 -0.38
C LEU A 133 -14.67 -5.21 -1.52
N VAL A 134 -15.74 -6.01 -1.42
CA VAL A 134 -16.07 -7.00 -2.46
C VAL A 134 -16.56 -6.27 -3.71
N MET A 135 -15.95 -6.58 -4.84
CA MET A 135 -16.32 -5.97 -6.13
C MET A 135 -17.54 -6.62 -6.74
N ASN A 136 -18.22 -5.88 -7.62
CA ASN A 136 -19.31 -6.43 -8.43
C ASN A 136 -18.75 -7.49 -9.40
N GLU A 137 -19.62 -8.42 -9.78
CA GLU A 137 -19.28 -9.44 -10.77
C GLU A 137 -18.80 -8.80 -12.09
N GLY A 138 -17.71 -9.34 -12.64
CA GLY A 138 -17.08 -8.82 -13.86
C GLY A 138 -16.06 -7.69 -13.64
N THR A 139 -15.97 -7.11 -12.43
CA THR A 139 -14.95 -6.10 -12.12
C THR A 139 -13.58 -6.77 -11.93
N THR A 140 -12.57 -6.26 -12.61
CA THR A 140 -11.20 -6.77 -12.52
C THR A 140 -10.43 -6.18 -11.34
N SER A 141 -9.39 -6.87 -10.88
CA SER A 141 -8.48 -6.33 -9.85
C SER A 141 -7.82 -5.02 -10.29
N LYS A 142 -7.55 -4.86 -11.60
CA LYS A 142 -6.94 -3.64 -12.14
C LYS A 142 -7.87 -2.43 -12.01
N GLU A 143 -9.17 -2.61 -12.28
CA GLU A 143 -10.18 -1.56 -12.11
C GLU A 143 -10.42 -1.22 -10.65
N SER A 144 -10.25 -2.21 -9.76
CA SER A 144 -10.48 -2.09 -8.32
C SER A 144 -9.29 -1.56 -7.53
N ALA A 145 -8.10 -1.51 -8.14
CA ALA A 145 -6.85 -1.22 -7.43
C ALA A 145 -6.83 0.14 -6.71
N SER A 146 -7.57 1.13 -7.24
CA SER A 146 -7.64 2.51 -6.70
C SER A 146 -9.00 2.84 -6.06
N CYS A 147 -9.70 1.85 -5.52
CA CYS A 147 -11.07 2.07 -5.04
C CYS A 147 -11.15 2.66 -3.60
N PHE A 148 -10.03 2.78 -2.89
CA PHE A 148 -10.02 3.26 -1.51
C PHE A 148 -9.48 4.68 -1.37
N VAL A 149 -8.20 4.94 -1.61
CA VAL A 149 -7.54 6.19 -1.19
C VAL A 149 -8.22 7.42 -1.78
N ASN A 150 -8.34 7.50 -3.09
CA ASN A 150 -8.90 8.68 -3.74
C ASN A 150 -10.44 8.77 -3.62
N PRO A 151 -11.21 7.70 -3.86
CA PRO A 151 -12.66 7.75 -3.71
C PRO A 151 -13.12 8.06 -2.29
N LEU A 152 -12.50 7.46 -1.26
CA LEU A 152 -12.86 7.75 0.13
C LEU A 152 -12.45 9.14 0.55
N THR A 153 -11.34 9.67 0.04
CA THR A 153 -10.94 11.06 0.27
C THR A 153 -11.98 12.01 -0.31
N ALA A 154 -12.41 11.79 -1.54
CA ALA A 154 -13.44 12.62 -2.18
C ALA A 154 -14.78 12.54 -1.44
N LEU A 155 -15.22 11.34 -1.09
CA LEU A 155 -16.44 11.11 -0.31
C LEU A 155 -16.35 11.80 1.06
N GLY A 156 -15.23 11.60 1.77
CA GLY A 156 -15.02 12.23 3.08
C GLY A 156 -15.08 13.76 3.03
N MET A 157 -14.50 14.38 2.00
CA MET A 157 -14.60 15.83 1.80
C MET A 157 -16.06 16.28 1.64
N VAL A 158 -16.83 15.57 0.81
CA VAL A 158 -18.25 15.92 0.56
C VAL A 158 -19.10 15.68 1.81
N GLU A 159 -18.91 14.56 2.49
CA GLU A 159 -19.69 14.26 3.71
C GLU A 159 -19.32 15.21 4.86
N THR A 160 -18.06 15.56 5.04
CA THR A 160 -17.65 16.57 6.02
C THR A 160 -18.28 17.92 5.71
N MET A 161 -18.25 18.35 4.43
CA MET A 161 -18.93 19.59 4.00
C MET A 161 -20.42 19.60 4.39
N ARG A 162 -21.11 18.49 4.19
CA ARG A 162 -22.55 18.35 4.54
C ARG A 162 -22.78 18.33 6.06
N MET A 163 -21.96 17.60 6.80
CA MET A 163 -22.09 17.46 8.25
C MET A 163 -21.83 18.78 8.99
N GLU A 164 -20.96 19.62 8.44
CA GLU A 164 -20.59 20.93 8.98
C GLU A 164 -21.44 22.09 8.39
N ASP A 165 -22.50 21.78 7.64
CA ASP A 165 -23.38 22.77 6.99
C ASP A 165 -22.64 23.77 6.07
N HIS A 166 -21.52 23.37 5.49
CA HIS A 166 -20.80 24.18 4.52
C HIS A 166 -21.46 24.12 3.14
N THR A 167 -21.54 25.24 2.45
CA THR A 167 -22.18 25.37 1.12
C THR A 167 -21.19 25.23 -0.03
N ALA A 168 -19.88 25.22 0.24
CA ALA A 168 -18.84 25.14 -0.75
C ALA A 168 -17.61 24.38 -0.25
N LEU A 169 -16.90 23.76 -1.17
CA LEU A 169 -15.64 23.08 -0.93
C LEU A 169 -14.56 23.68 -1.84
N VAL A 170 -13.41 24.01 -1.26
CA VAL A 170 -12.23 24.47 -2.01
C VAL A 170 -11.21 23.33 -2.06
N HIS A 171 -10.85 22.91 -3.26
CA HIS A 171 -9.86 21.87 -3.49
C HIS A 171 -8.57 22.45 -4.10
N THR A 172 -7.47 22.42 -3.36
CA THR A 172 -6.21 23.06 -3.76
C THR A 172 -5.29 22.18 -4.63
N ALA A 173 -5.61 20.91 -4.78
CA ALA A 173 -4.84 19.92 -5.55
C ALA A 173 -5.69 19.22 -6.63
N ALA A 174 -6.60 19.97 -7.28
CA ALA A 174 -7.56 19.41 -8.25
C ALA A 174 -6.92 18.78 -9.50
N ALA A 175 -5.65 19.06 -9.76
CA ALA A 175 -4.89 18.49 -10.88
C ALA A 175 -4.07 17.24 -10.49
N SER A 176 -4.15 16.76 -9.23
CA SER A 176 -3.55 15.50 -8.86
C SER A 176 -4.40 14.36 -9.44
N ASN A 177 -3.78 13.55 -10.29
CA ASN A 177 -4.39 12.35 -10.86
C ASN A 177 -4.32 11.21 -9.86
#